data_c0f4d1e20bc0079fdf9689150043fe29
#
_entry.id   c0f4d1e20bc0079fdf9689150043fe29
#
_cell.length_a   1.000
_cell.length_b   1.000
_cell.length_c   1.000
_cell.angle_alpha   90.00
_cell.angle_beta   90.00
_cell.angle_gamma   90.00
#
_symmetry.space_group_name_H-M   'P 1'
#
loop_
_entity.id
_entity.type
_entity.pdbx_description
1 polymer ?
#
loop_
_entity_poly.entity_id
_entity_poly.type
_entity_poly.pdbx_seq_one_letter_code
_entity_poly.pdbx_strand_id
1 'polypeptide(L)'
;MDAVTRIEQALTSAVGRADAPGCPPKLAAAMRHAVFPRGARVRPRICLAVAHACGEDNAALTDAAGASLELLHCASLVHDDMPCFDDAATRRGRPSVYKAFGEPLALLTGDALIVLAFQTLSRVPCDGQRLASLLMIVSRSVGLPHGIVAGQAWECESEIDVEHYHRCLLYTSDAADE
;
A
#
# COMPACT_ATOMS: atom_id res chain seq x y z
N MET A 1 -22.84 5.46 -4.51
CA MET A 1 -21.59 6.18 -4.30
C MET A 1 -20.61 5.67 -5.37
N ASP A 2 -19.89 6.55 -6.02
CA ASP A 2 -18.92 6.15 -7.04
C ASP A 2 -17.66 5.52 -6.42
N ALA A 3 -16.90 4.77 -7.22
CA ALA A 3 -15.72 4.03 -6.75
C ALA A 3 -14.65 4.95 -6.14
N VAL A 4 -14.45 6.15 -6.71
CA VAL A 4 -13.44 7.09 -6.22
C VAL A 4 -13.79 7.57 -4.81
N THR A 5 -15.03 7.94 -4.59
CA THR A 5 -15.53 8.37 -3.29
C THR A 5 -15.41 7.26 -2.24
N ARG A 6 -15.76 6.01 -2.60
CA ARG A 6 -15.59 4.83 -1.72
C ARG A 6 -14.12 4.68 -1.29
N ILE A 7 -13.19 4.71 -2.24
CA ILE A 7 -11.75 4.55 -2.00
C ILE A 7 -11.22 5.66 -1.07
N GLU A 8 -11.51 6.93 -1.38
CA GLU A 8 -11.01 8.05 -0.57
C GLU A 8 -11.59 8.04 0.85
N GLN A 9 -12.84 7.65 1.02
CA GLN A 9 -13.44 7.49 2.36
C GLN A 9 -12.79 6.34 3.14
N ALA A 10 -12.54 5.20 2.50
CA ALA A 10 -11.87 4.07 3.15
C ALA A 10 -10.44 4.42 3.57
N LEU A 11 -9.67 5.10 2.71
CA LEU A 11 -8.33 5.57 3.03
C LEU A 11 -8.34 6.63 4.13
N THR A 12 -9.26 7.60 4.07
CA THR A 12 -9.40 8.63 5.11
C THR A 12 -9.71 8.00 6.46
N SER A 13 -10.64 7.04 6.50
CA SER A 13 -10.96 6.30 7.72
C SER A 13 -9.78 5.50 8.24
N ALA A 14 -9.03 4.82 7.36
CA ALA A 14 -7.87 4.03 7.75
C ALA A 14 -6.76 4.90 8.33
N VAL A 15 -6.32 5.93 7.59
CA VAL A 15 -5.23 6.82 8.00
C VAL A 15 -5.61 7.69 9.21
N GLY A 16 -6.89 8.04 9.34
CA GLY A 16 -7.42 8.78 10.48
C GLY A 16 -7.20 8.09 11.84
N ARG A 17 -6.93 6.78 11.85
CA ARG A 17 -6.56 6.06 13.09
C ARG A 17 -5.22 6.52 13.66
N ALA A 18 -4.35 7.07 12.84
CA ALA A 18 -3.09 7.66 13.30
C ALA A 18 -3.28 8.95 14.12
N ASP A 19 -4.51 9.50 14.17
CA ASP A 19 -4.85 10.65 15.03
C ASP A 19 -5.37 10.24 16.41
N ALA A 20 -5.43 8.95 16.70
CA ALA A 20 -5.89 8.48 18.01
C ALA A 20 -4.98 9.03 19.13
N PRO A 21 -5.56 9.32 20.31
CA PRO A 21 -4.78 9.75 21.47
C PRO A 21 -3.60 8.79 21.75
N GLY A 22 -2.42 9.37 21.93
CA GLY A 22 -1.19 8.59 22.16
C GLY A 22 -0.39 8.22 20.90
N CYS A 23 -0.92 8.47 19.70
CA CYS A 23 -0.14 8.32 18.48
C CYS A 23 0.86 9.46 18.29
N PRO A 24 2.08 9.19 17.80
CA PRO A 24 3.07 10.24 17.54
C PRO A 24 2.62 11.18 16.41
N PRO A 25 2.46 12.50 16.67
CA PRO A 25 1.85 13.41 15.70
C PRO A 25 2.68 13.59 14.42
N LYS A 26 4.01 13.49 14.49
CA LYS A 26 4.87 13.55 13.30
C LYS A 26 4.71 12.31 12.42
N LEU A 27 4.53 11.13 12.99
CA LEU A 27 4.26 9.91 12.24
C LEU A 27 2.89 10.00 11.55
N ALA A 28 1.86 10.46 12.27
CA ALA A 28 0.54 10.68 11.70
C ALA A 28 0.58 11.67 10.51
N ALA A 29 1.33 12.77 10.65
CA ALA A 29 1.53 13.73 9.57
C ALA A 29 2.26 13.12 8.37
N ALA A 30 3.30 12.31 8.59
CA ALA A 30 4.05 11.64 7.55
C ALA A 30 3.19 10.59 6.81
N MET A 31 2.38 9.80 7.52
CA MET A 31 1.41 8.86 6.91
C MET A 31 0.39 9.59 6.02
N ARG A 32 -0.14 10.73 6.47
CA ARG A 32 -1.02 11.55 5.63
C ARG A 32 -0.30 12.10 4.40
N HIS A 33 0.93 12.53 4.56
CA HIS A 33 1.76 13.02 3.47
C HIS A 33 2.02 11.94 2.42
N ALA A 34 2.24 10.69 2.83
CA ALA A 34 2.45 9.54 1.95
C ALA A 34 1.18 9.19 1.14
N VAL A 35 0.00 9.24 1.79
CA VAL A 35 -1.25 8.78 1.18
C VAL A 35 -1.97 9.90 0.43
N PHE A 36 -1.89 11.15 0.90
CA PHE A 36 -2.56 12.32 0.31
C PHE A 36 -1.56 13.41 -0.09
N PRO A 37 -1.74 14.14 -1.23
CA PRO A 37 -2.84 14.07 -2.18
C PRO A 37 -2.87 12.75 -2.93
N ARG A 38 -4.04 12.42 -3.46
CA ARG A 38 -4.27 11.14 -4.13
C ARG A 38 -3.46 11.03 -5.42
N GLY A 39 -2.96 9.81 -5.69
CA GLY A 39 -2.54 9.36 -7.01
C GLY A 39 -3.73 8.89 -7.86
N ALA A 40 -3.49 8.16 -8.94
CA ALA A 40 -4.51 7.64 -9.86
C ALA A 40 -5.46 6.60 -9.21
N ARG A 41 -5.08 6.02 -8.08
CA ARG A 41 -5.83 4.97 -7.36
C ARG A 41 -6.19 3.78 -8.25
N VAL A 42 -5.28 3.39 -9.14
CA VAL A 42 -5.54 2.31 -10.11
C VAL A 42 -5.83 1.00 -9.41
N ARG A 43 -4.99 0.59 -8.45
CA ARG A 43 -5.10 -0.68 -7.73
C ARG A 43 -6.44 -0.86 -7.01
N PRO A 44 -6.88 0.07 -6.16
CA PRO A 44 -8.18 -0.04 -5.52
C PRO A 44 -9.35 0.05 -6.51
N ARG A 45 -9.23 0.81 -7.60
CA ARG A 45 -10.28 0.88 -8.65
C ARG A 45 -10.46 -0.46 -9.34
N ILE A 46 -9.36 -1.16 -9.66
CA ILE A 46 -9.43 -2.51 -10.23
C ILE A 46 -10.07 -3.47 -9.22
N CYS A 47 -9.65 -3.42 -7.95
CA CYS A 47 -10.23 -4.25 -6.89
C CYS A 47 -11.76 -4.09 -6.80
N LEU A 48 -12.25 -2.85 -6.75
CA LEU A 48 -13.68 -2.56 -6.71
C LEU A 48 -14.41 -3.01 -7.98
N ALA A 49 -13.80 -2.80 -9.15
CA ALA A 49 -14.40 -3.20 -10.42
C ALA A 49 -14.55 -4.73 -10.53
N VAL A 50 -13.53 -5.48 -10.13
CA VAL A 50 -13.56 -6.95 -10.09
C VAL A 50 -14.60 -7.44 -9.10
N ALA A 51 -14.63 -6.90 -7.88
CA ALA A 51 -15.62 -7.26 -6.87
C ALA A 51 -17.04 -7.03 -7.38
N HIS A 52 -17.30 -5.89 -7.99
CA HIS A 52 -18.59 -5.57 -8.61
C HIS A 52 -18.98 -6.58 -9.71
N ALA A 53 -18.04 -6.89 -10.61
CA ALA A 53 -18.26 -7.85 -11.70
C ALA A 53 -18.54 -9.28 -11.19
N CYS A 54 -17.98 -9.64 -10.03
CA CYS A 54 -18.18 -10.92 -9.38
C CYS A 54 -19.43 -10.99 -8.45
N GLY A 55 -20.23 -9.93 -8.40
CA GLY A 55 -21.42 -9.89 -7.54
C GLY A 55 -21.06 -9.55 -6.09
N GLU A 56 -20.52 -8.35 -5.86
CA GLU A 56 -20.11 -7.86 -4.54
C GLU A 56 -21.18 -8.13 -3.46
N ASP A 57 -20.85 -8.95 -2.48
CA ASP A 57 -21.73 -9.35 -1.37
C ASP A 57 -21.40 -8.65 -0.04
N ASN A 58 -20.21 -8.01 0.06
CA ASN A 58 -19.76 -7.27 1.23
C ASN A 58 -18.95 -6.05 0.80
N ALA A 59 -19.64 -4.93 0.56
CA ALA A 59 -19.03 -3.69 0.12
C ALA A 59 -17.97 -3.14 1.10
N ALA A 60 -18.18 -3.32 2.42
CA ALA A 60 -17.20 -2.88 3.42
C ALA A 60 -15.88 -3.67 3.32
N LEU A 61 -15.96 -4.97 3.03
CA LEU A 61 -14.78 -5.80 2.82
C LEU A 61 -14.05 -5.43 1.51
N THR A 62 -14.80 -5.15 0.45
CA THR A 62 -14.25 -4.67 -0.82
C THR A 62 -13.52 -3.34 -0.64
N ASP A 63 -14.12 -2.39 0.08
CA ASP A 63 -13.51 -1.08 0.36
C ASP A 63 -12.23 -1.22 1.20
N ALA A 64 -12.25 -2.10 2.21
CA ALA A 64 -11.09 -2.40 3.03
C ALA A 64 -9.98 -3.08 2.22
N ALA A 65 -10.32 -3.99 1.31
CA ALA A 65 -9.35 -4.63 0.42
C ALA A 65 -8.70 -3.59 -0.52
N GLY A 66 -9.50 -2.75 -1.16
CA GLY A 66 -9.00 -1.66 -1.99
C GLY A 66 -8.10 -0.69 -1.23
N ALA A 67 -8.51 -0.27 -0.03
CA ALA A 67 -7.70 0.59 0.83
C ALA A 67 -6.39 -0.10 1.27
N SER A 68 -6.43 -1.39 1.61
CA SER A 68 -5.25 -2.17 1.98
C SER A 68 -4.22 -2.19 0.85
N LEU A 69 -4.65 -2.45 -0.40
CA LEU A 69 -3.77 -2.44 -1.56
C LEU A 69 -3.12 -1.07 -1.79
N GLU A 70 -3.87 0.01 -1.64
CA GLU A 70 -3.32 1.35 -1.81
C GLU A 70 -2.36 1.74 -0.67
N LEU A 71 -2.63 1.33 0.58
CA LEU A 71 -1.73 1.56 1.71
C LEU A 71 -0.41 0.84 1.52
N LEU A 72 -0.43 -0.41 1.05
CA LEU A 72 0.78 -1.18 0.72
C LEU A 72 1.56 -0.53 -0.43
N HIS A 73 0.87 -0.04 -1.46
CA HIS A 73 1.50 0.72 -2.54
C HIS A 73 2.13 2.02 -2.03
N CYS A 74 1.44 2.79 -1.20
CA CYS A 74 2.03 3.99 -0.60
C CYS A 74 3.24 3.66 0.28
N ALA A 75 3.23 2.54 1.00
CA ALA A 75 4.37 2.07 1.78
C ALA A 75 5.59 1.76 0.90
N SER A 76 5.38 1.04 -0.21
CA SER A 76 6.47 0.74 -1.14
C SER A 76 7.10 2.02 -1.71
N LEU A 77 6.28 2.99 -2.15
CA LEU A 77 6.79 4.26 -2.64
C LEU A 77 7.58 5.06 -1.60
N VAL A 78 7.16 5.01 -0.32
CA VAL A 78 7.89 5.68 0.76
C VAL A 78 9.27 5.05 0.97
N HIS A 79 9.37 3.72 0.89
CA HIS A 79 10.64 3.01 1.02
C HIS A 79 11.52 3.21 -0.23
N ASP A 80 10.95 3.12 -1.43
CA ASP A 80 11.68 3.35 -2.69
C ASP A 80 12.32 4.74 -2.76
N ASP A 81 11.63 5.75 -2.25
CA ASP A 81 12.16 7.13 -2.23
C ASP A 81 13.38 7.30 -1.31
N MET A 82 13.68 6.35 -0.41
CA MET A 82 14.76 6.49 0.56
C MET A 82 16.16 6.46 -0.10
N PRO A 83 17.18 7.07 0.55
CA PRO A 83 18.55 7.13 0.00
C PRO A 83 19.20 5.76 -0.26
N CYS A 84 18.73 4.70 0.39
CA CYS A 84 19.22 3.34 0.17
C CYS A 84 18.65 2.67 -1.08
N PHE A 85 17.66 3.29 -1.74
CA PHE A 85 17.05 2.88 -2.98
C PHE A 85 17.19 4.01 -4.02
N ASP A 86 16.10 4.69 -4.41
CA ASP A 86 16.09 5.67 -5.50
C ASP A 86 16.60 7.06 -5.13
N ASP A 87 16.76 7.38 -3.81
CA ASP A 87 17.07 8.73 -3.30
C ASP A 87 16.19 9.83 -3.93
N ALA A 88 14.92 9.54 -4.13
CA ALA A 88 14.03 10.42 -4.85
C ALA A 88 13.65 11.66 -4.02
N ALA A 89 14.02 12.85 -4.50
CA ALA A 89 13.73 14.10 -3.79
C ALA A 89 12.22 14.42 -3.75
N THR A 90 11.47 13.99 -4.76
CA THR A 90 10.06 14.32 -4.92
C THR A 90 9.23 13.11 -5.33
N ARG A 91 7.98 13.07 -4.86
CA ARG A 91 6.96 12.11 -5.26
C ARG A 91 5.64 12.84 -5.53
N ARG A 92 5.03 12.60 -6.69
CA ARG A 92 3.76 13.26 -7.09
C ARG A 92 3.81 14.79 -6.98
N GLY A 93 4.92 15.41 -7.37
CA GLY A 93 5.12 16.86 -7.36
C GLY A 93 5.33 17.50 -5.99
N ARG A 94 5.55 16.68 -4.94
CA ARG A 94 5.84 17.15 -3.56
C ARG A 94 7.15 16.52 -3.08
N PRO A 95 7.78 17.10 -2.02
CA PRO A 95 8.91 16.41 -1.38
C PRO A 95 8.53 14.99 -0.97
N SER A 96 9.40 14.02 -1.22
CA SER A 96 9.23 12.66 -0.71
C SER A 96 9.14 12.65 0.83
N VAL A 97 8.64 11.57 1.41
CA VAL A 97 8.47 11.51 2.88
C VAL A 97 9.79 11.71 3.60
N TYR A 98 10.88 11.10 3.11
CA TYR A 98 12.18 11.25 3.76
C TYR A 98 12.76 12.67 3.63
N LYS A 99 12.51 13.37 2.53
CA LYS A 99 12.90 14.79 2.40
C LYS A 99 12.08 15.72 3.30
N ALA A 100 10.79 15.40 3.51
CA ALA A 100 9.90 16.23 4.32
C ALA A 100 10.00 15.97 5.83
N PHE A 101 10.27 14.71 6.23
CA PHE A 101 10.20 14.28 7.64
C PHE A 101 11.48 13.62 8.15
N GLY A 102 12.47 13.38 7.30
CA GLY A 102 13.71 12.67 7.62
C GLY A 102 13.60 11.15 7.49
N GLU A 103 14.75 10.49 7.28
CA GLU A 103 14.84 9.05 7.04
C GLU A 103 14.19 8.19 8.13
N PRO A 104 14.40 8.44 9.45
CA PRO A 104 13.79 7.61 10.48
C PRO A 104 12.26 7.60 10.41
N LEU A 105 11.64 8.78 10.13
CA LEU A 105 10.19 8.85 10.00
C LEU A 105 9.69 8.28 8.67
N ALA A 106 10.47 8.35 7.60
CA ALA A 106 10.13 7.69 6.34
C ALA A 106 10.08 6.17 6.53
N LEU A 107 11.12 5.56 7.10
CA LEU A 107 11.15 4.13 7.39
C LEU A 107 9.93 3.71 8.22
N LEU A 108 9.71 4.38 9.36
CA LEU A 108 8.58 4.09 10.25
C LEU A 108 7.21 4.35 9.60
N THR A 109 7.13 5.29 8.65
CA THR A 109 5.90 5.54 7.89
C THR A 109 5.57 4.37 6.98
N GLY A 110 6.55 3.84 6.24
CA GLY A 110 6.35 2.66 5.42
C GLY A 110 5.90 1.46 6.26
N ASP A 111 6.60 1.18 7.37
CA ASP A 111 6.25 0.10 8.30
C ASP A 111 4.82 0.27 8.86
N ALA A 112 4.48 1.48 9.29
CA ALA A 112 3.15 1.78 9.83
C ALA A 112 2.04 1.59 8.78
N LEU A 113 2.28 1.97 7.53
CA LEU A 113 1.33 1.78 6.43
C LEU A 113 1.14 0.30 6.10
N ILE A 114 2.21 -0.52 6.12
CA ILE A 114 2.12 -1.98 5.94
C ILE A 114 1.24 -2.59 7.02
N VAL A 115 1.52 -2.30 8.29
CA VAL A 115 0.71 -2.80 9.41
C VAL A 115 -0.73 -2.32 9.32
N LEU A 116 -0.95 -1.05 8.98
CA LEU A 116 -2.29 -0.46 8.83
C LEU A 116 -3.09 -1.13 7.72
N ALA A 117 -2.45 -1.56 6.64
CA ALA A 117 -3.11 -2.29 5.55
C ALA A 117 -3.75 -3.59 6.05
N PHE A 118 -3.00 -4.41 6.79
CA PHE A 118 -3.52 -5.65 7.37
C PHE A 118 -4.56 -5.39 8.47
N GLN A 119 -4.36 -4.37 9.29
CA GLN A 119 -5.36 -3.95 10.29
C GLN A 119 -6.67 -3.49 9.63
N THR A 120 -6.60 -2.87 8.46
CA THR A 120 -7.78 -2.40 7.74
C THR A 120 -8.63 -3.58 7.26
N LEU A 121 -8.02 -4.63 6.73
CA LEU A 121 -8.70 -5.88 6.37
C LEU A 121 -9.30 -6.59 7.59
N SER A 122 -8.51 -6.77 8.66
CA SER A 122 -8.90 -7.56 9.83
C SER A 122 -10.05 -6.96 10.65
N ARG A 123 -10.37 -5.69 10.45
CA ARG A 123 -11.44 -4.99 11.21
C ARG A 123 -12.82 -5.15 10.62
N VAL A 124 -12.94 -5.64 9.38
CA VAL A 124 -14.25 -5.80 8.74
C VAL A 124 -14.86 -7.14 9.16
N PRO A 125 -16.07 -7.15 9.71
CA PRO A 125 -16.77 -8.39 10.01
C PRO A 125 -17.02 -9.20 8.73
N CYS A 126 -16.45 -10.40 8.67
CA CYS A 126 -16.67 -11.35 7.59
C CYS A 126 -16.39 -12.78 8.09
N ASP A 127 -16.64 -13.76 7.24
CA ASP A 127 -16.28 -15.16 7.52
C ASP A 127 -14.76 -15.30 7.73
N GLY A 128 -14.36 -16.06 8.76
CA GLY A 128 -12.95 -16.21 9.15
C GLY A 128 -12.09 -16.88 8.07
N GLN A 129 -12.65 -17.84 7.31
CA GLN A 129 -11.96 -18.49 6.20
C GLN A 129 -11.70 -17.49 5.07
N ARG A 130 -12.69 -16.65 4.77
CA ARG A 130 -12.59 -15.59 3.76
C ARG A 130 -11.51 -14.55 4.15
N LEU A 131 -11.50 -14.14 5.41
CA LEU A 131 -10.46 -13.22 5.92
C LEU A 131 -9.07 -13.84 5.82
N ALA A 132 -8.90 -15.08 6.25
CA ALA A 132 -7.63 -15.79 6.17
C ALA A 132 -7.14 -15.90 4.71
N SER A 133 -8.04 -16.19 3.77
CA SER A 133 -7.72 -16.26 2.34
C SER A 133 -7.28 -14.90 1.79
N LEU A 134 -7.96 -13.81 2.14
CA LEU A 134 -7.59 -12.46 1.72
C LEU A 134 -6.23 -12.04 2.28
N LEU A 135 -5.99 -12.28 3.57
CA LEU A 135 -4.69 -12.00 4.20
C LEU A 135 -3.56 -12.79 3.54
N MET A 136 -3.81 -14.06 3.20
CA MET A 136 -2.84 -14.88 2.48
C MET A 136 -2.54 -14.34 1.08
N ILE A 137 -3.56 -13.97 0.31
CA ILE A 137 -3.40 -13.40 -1.03
C ILE A 137 -2.58 -12.10 -0.96
N VAL A 138 -2.97 -11.17 -0.08
CA VAL A 138 -2.29 -9.88 0.06
C VAL A 138 -0.85 -10.07 0.53
N SER A 139 -0.61 -10.90 1.55
CA SER A 139 0.74 -11.13 2.07
C SER A 139 1.67 -11.78 1.05
N ARG A 140 1.18 -12.72 0.23
CA ARG A 140 1.97 -13.33 -0.86
C ARG A 140 2.27 -12.35 -1.98
N SER A 141 1.36 -11.42 -2.27
CA SER A 141 1.56 -10.41 -3.31
C SER A 141 2.58 -9.33 -2.91
N VAL A 142 2.79 -9.12 -1.61
CA VAL A 142 3.75 -8.14 -1.10
C VAL A 142 5.05 -8.77 -0.64
N GLY A 143 4.97 -9.94 0.02
CA GLY A 143 6.10 -10.61 0.66
C GLY A 143 6.83 -11.61 -0.24
N LEU A 144 7.20 -12.74 0.34
CA LEU A 144 7.92 -13.82 -0.33
C LEU A 144 6.95 -14.91 -0.80
N PRO A 145 7.32 -15.71 -1.84
CA PRO A 145 8.56 -15.63 -2.64
C PRO A 145 8.47 -14.72 -3.87
N HIS A 146 7.32 -14.20 -4.24
CA HIS A 146 7.06 -13.53 -5.53
C HIS A 146 6.38 -12.17 -5.39
N GLY A 147 6.37 -11.58 -4.19
CA GLY A 147 5.82 -10.25 -3.96
C GLY A 147 6.83 -9.13 -4.23
N ILE A 148 6.39 -7.87 -4.07
CA ILE A 148 7.21 -6.68 -4.35
C ILE A 148 8.51 -6.66 -3.53
N VAL A 149 8.50 -7.14 -2.28
CA VAL A 149 9.70 -7.22 -1.43
C VAL A 149 10.74 -8.16 -2.05
N ALA A 150 10.30 -9.31 -2.60
CA ALA A 150 11.20 -10.22 -3.29
C ALA A 150 11.76 -9.59 -4.58
N GLY A 151 10.92 -8.85 -5.33
CA GLY A 151 11.36 -8.13 -6.52
C GLY A 151 12.46 -7.12 -6.19
N GLN A 152 12.24 -6.29 -5.19
CA GLN A 152 13.21 -5.31 -4.74
C GLN A 152 14.52 -5.94 -4.23
N ALA A 153 14.41 -7.10 -3.54
CA ALA A 153 15.59 -7.83 -3.08
C ALA A 153 16.42 -8.43 -4.22
N TRP A 154 15.78 -8.86 -5.31
CA TRP A 154 16.48 -9.34 -6.50
C TRP A 154 17.40 -8.28 -7.14
N GLU A 155 17.09 -6.99 -6.99
CA GLU A 155 17.95 -5.89 -7.46
C GLU A 155 19.25 -5.78 -6.66
N CYS A 156 19.30 -6.34 -5.46
CA CYS A 156 20.48 -6.36 -4.60
C CYS A 156 21.37 -7.61 -4.82
N GLU A 157 20.92 -8.59 -5.61
CA GLU A 157 21.68 -9.80 -5.88
C GLU A 157 22.77 -9.55 -6.94
N SER A 158 23.91 -10.24 -6.83
CA SER A 158 25.03 -10.12 -7.76
C SER A 158 24.74 -10.71 -9.15
N GLU A 159 23.85 -11.69 -9.21
CA GLU A 159 23.36 -12.32 -10.45
C GLU A 159 21.83 -12.27 -10.44
N ILE A 160 21.26 -11.47 -11.34
CA ILE A 160 19.81 -11.30 -11.43
C ILE A 160 19.25 -12.44 -12.30
N ASP A 161 18.42 -13.30 -11.71
CA ASP A 161 17.56 -14.19 -12.48
C ASP A 161 16.38 -13.39 -13.04
N VAL A 162 16.48 -13.02 -14.31
CA VAL A 162 15.51 -12.17 -15.01
C VAL A 162 14.10 -12.76 -14.99
N GLU A 163 13.96 -14.10 -15.01
CA GLU A 163 12.64 -14.74 -14.96
C GLU A 163 11.99 -14.55 -13.58
N HIS A 164 12.75 -14.75 -12.51
CA HIS A 164 12.27 -14.51 -11.14
C HIS A 164 11.99 -13.03 -10.88
N TYR A 165 12.86 -12.14 -11.34
CA TYR A 165 12.67 -10.70 -11.24
C TYR A 165 11.38 -10.25 -11.94
N HIS A 166 11.15 -10.68 -13.19
CA HIS A 166 9.94 -10.37 -13.92
C HIS A 166 8.68 -10.91 -13.23
N ARG A 167 8.71 -12.10 -12.65
CA ARG A 167 7.57 -12.65 -11.91
C ARG A 167 7.20 -11.80 -10.70
N CYS A 168 8.18 -11.23 -10.02
CA CYS A 168 7.95 -10.39 -8.86
C CYS A 168 7.45 -8.99 -9.23
N LEU A 169 8.00 -8.36 -10.26
CA LEU A 169 7.71 -6.97 -10.62
C LEU A 169 6.53 -6.80 -11.58
N LEU A 170 6.32 -7.70 -12.55
CA LEU A 170 5.21 -7.58 -13.51
C LEU A 170 3.83 -7.63 -12.85
N TYR A 171 3.71 -8.27 -11.70
CA TYR A 171 2.44 -8.33 -10.95
C TYR A 171 2.22 -7.15 -10.00
N THR A 172 3.25 -6.34 -9.76
CA THR A 172 3.23 -5.33 -8.70
C THR A 172 3.65 -3.94 -9.16
N SER A 173 4.18 -3.80 -10.41
CA SER A 173 5.01 -2.68 -10.78
C SER A 173 4.30 -1.39 -11.17
N ASP A 174 5.10 -0.37 -11.17
CA ASP A 174 4.96 1.04 -11.50
C ASP A 174 4.38 1.37 -12.87
N ALA A 175 4.24 0.40 -13.78
CA ALA A 175 3.65 0.59 -15.11
C ALA A 175 2.21 1.19 -15.08
N ALA A 176 1.62 1.32 -13.90
CA ALA A 176 0.32 1.96 -13.70
C ALA A 176 0.42 3.43 -13.23
N ASP A 177 1.62 3.93 -12.94
CA ASP A 177 1.84 5.26 -12.37
C ASP A 177 2.48 6.26 -13.36
N GLU A 178 2.84 5.83 -14.59
CA GLU A 178 3.25 6.68 -15.71
C GLU A 178 2.09 7.22 -16.55
#